data_ba987af966b3ff2f81f650908e33291c
#
_entry.id   ba987af966b3ff2f81f650908e33291c
#
_cell.length_a   1.000
_cell.length_b   1.000
_cell.length_c   1.000
_cell.angle_alpha   90.00
_cell.angle_beta   90.00
_cell.angle_gamma   90.00
#
_symmetry.space_group_name_H-M   'P 1'
#
loop_
_entity.id
_entity.type
_entity.pdbx_description
1 polymer ?
#
loop_
_entity_poly.entity_id
_entity_poly.type
_entity_poly.pdbx_seq_one_letter_code
_entity_poly.pdbx_strand_id
1 'polypeptide(L)'
;GDIFRKIKNNDFLPKLKGSENSVIPNQLHLKELRKILDNAEHYLEFLSAKDSEGISVKEKIISVFGFRIPYYVGPLNTKSSNSWVVRTDEKIYPWNFENNVDTEKSAEEFIKKLINKCPYTCDDVLPRESLLYSEFCVLNEINPLAVNGKPLPIEQKNEIFDELFLKSHSKVTKKSIGKFLLRKGYIKEGDEISGIDDTVKSKLKSYHDFSRIMDVRENREMVEKIIKAVTIFGDDRKMLKRWLKKNCGDLEKSQVDSICRLSYSDWGNLSETLLNGIYTPDENGEARSVIQMLHETNDNLMQLLSNKYYFGENAEKYRNEKYATSGSLIDMMDGMYLSPTVKRSLLQSIKIVDEIVDAEKSAPRKIFIEVARDRENDNAKERTVSRKAKLTELYKSCGKEYTELYNELLSRDESELRKDALYLYYTQLGICLYS
;
A
#
# COMPACT_ATOMS: atom_id res chain seq x y z
N GLY A 1 29.32 -21.84 0.70
CA GLY A 1 28.23 -22.25 -0.14
C GLY A 1 28.67 -22.52 -1.57
N ASP A 2 27.74 -23.00 -2.40
CA ASP A 2 28.02 -23.45 -3.78
C ASP A 2 28.54 -22.32 -4.69
N ILE A 3 28.04 -21.11 -4.54
CA ILE A 3 28.56 -19.93 -5.27
C ILE A 3 30.05 -19.73 -5.03
N PHE A 4 30.51 -19.81 -3.78
CA PHE A 4 31.91 -19.64 -3.44
C PHE A 4 32.76 -20.76 -4.04
N ARG A 5 32.28 -21.99 -4.08
CA ARG A 5 32.95 -23.15 -4.71
C ARG A 5 33.09 -22.96 -6.22
N LYS A 6 32.00 -22.51 -6.89
CA LYS A 6 32.03 -22.19 -8.32
C LYS A 6 32.99 -21.06 -8.66
N ILE A 7 33.05 -19.99 -7.83
CA ILE A 7 34.01 -18.91 -8.01
C ILE A 7 35.44 -19.44 -7.87
N LYS A 8 35.72 -20.26 -6.85
CA LYS A 8 37.08 -20.85 -6.62
C LYS A 8 37.50 -21.75 -7.74
N ASN A 9 36.57 -22.44 -8.38
CA ASN A 9 36.87 -23.36 -9.49
C ASN A 9 36.80 -22.68 -10.88
N ASN A 10 36.64 -21.37 -10.97
CA ASN A 10 36.42 -20.60 -12.21
C ASN A 10 35.21 -21.04 -13.05
N ASP A 11 34.24 -21.73 -12.44
CA ASP A 11 33.01 -22.21 -13.09
C ASP A 11 31.85 -21.23 -12.96
N PHE A 12 32.14 -20.03 -12.43
CA PHE A 12 31.12 -19.06 -12.14
C PHE A 12 30.91 -18.10 -13.31
N LEU A 13 29.75 -18.22 -13.97
CA LEU A 13 29.31 -17.34 -15.06
C LEU A 13 28.13 -16.47 -14.63
N PRO A 14 28.36 -15.21 -14.24
CA PRO A 14 27.34 -14.36 -13.60
C PRO A 14 26.17 -13.95 -14.51
N LYS A 15 26.29 -14.18 -15.83
CA LYS A 15 25.29 -13.71 -16.81
C LYS A 15 24.40 -14.80 -17.42
N LEU A 16 24.50 -16.04 -16.95
CA LEU A 16 23.63 -17.11 -17.44
C LEU A 16 22.19 -16.94 -16.90
N LYS A 17 21.27 -16.67 -17.82
CA LYS A 17 19.83 -16.50 -17.51
C LYS A 17 19.28 -17.82 -16.97
N GLY A 18 18.60 -17.77 -15.81
CA GLY A 18 17.99 -18.96 -15.21
C GLY A 18 18.91 -19.86 -14.40
N SER A 19 20.19 -19.47 -14.18
CA SER A 19 21.11 -20.17 -13.30
C SER A 19 21.25 -19.45 -11.95
N GLU A 20 21.76 -20.16 -10.93
CA GLU A 20 22.11 -19.59 -9.63
C GLU A 20 23.10 -18.42 -9.73
N ASN A 21 23.87 -18.36 -10.80
CA ASN A 21 24.83 -17.32 -11.09
C ASN A 21 24.17 -15.97 -11.44
N SER A 22 22.89 -15.96 -11.83
CA SER A 22 22.14 -14.72 -12.15
C SER A 22 21.68 -13.95 -10.91
N VAL A 23 21.92 -14.46 -9.71
CA VAL A 23 21.47 -13.89 -8.43
C VAL A 23 22.56 -13.10 -7.71
N ILE A 24 23.62 -12.64 -8.41
CA ILE A 24 24.65 -11.82 -7.79
C ILE A 24 24.11 -10.41 -7.56
N PRO A 25 24.10 -9.93 -6.30
CA PRO A 25 23.75 -8.56 -6.01
C PRO A 25 24.67 -7.54 -6.69
N ASN A 26 24.10 -6.44 -7.20
CA ASN A 26 24.88 -5.34 -7.80
C ASN A 26 25.99 -4.80 -6.87
N GLN A 27 25.82 -4.92 -5.55
CA GLN A 27 26.83 -4.53 -4.57
C GLN A 27 28.15 -5.32 -4.72
N LEU A 28 28.08 -6.60 -5.11
CA LEU A 28 29.29 -7.39 -5.36
C LEU A 28 29.98 -6.97 -6.65
N HIS A 29 29.23 -6.68 -7.71
CA HIS A 29 29.78 -6.13 -8.94
C HIS A 29 30.39 -4.74 -8.72
N LEU A 30 29.76 -3.90 -7.89
CA LEU A 30 30.31 -2.60 -7.52
C LEU A 30 31.62 -2.75 -6.74
N LYS A 31 31.72 -3.75 -5.86
CA LYS A 31 32.95 -4.06 -5.11
C LYS A 31 34.09 -4.55 -6.04
N GLU A 32 33.74 -5.35 -7.03
CA GLU A 32 34.64 -5.79 -8.07
C GLU A 32 35.16 -4.60 -8.91
N LEU A 33 34.22 -3.77 -9.41
CA LEU A 33 34.57 -2.58 -10.18
C LEU A 33 35.49 -1.63 -9.42
N ARG A 34 35.26 -1.43 -8.12
CA ARG A 34 36.16 -0.61 -7.27
C ARG A 34 37.56 -1.18 -7.26
N LYS A 35 37.74 -2.48 -7.05
CA LYS A 35 39.05 -3.13 -7.07
C LYS A 35 39.76 -3.03 -8.42
N ILE A 36 38.98 -3.17 -9.51
CA ILE A 36 39.53 -3.00 -10.87
C ILE A 36 40.04 -1.58 -11.07
N LEU A 37 39.24 -0.57 -10.69
CA LEU A 37 39.62 0.83 -10.84
C LEU A 37 40.76 1.24 -9.89
N ASP A 38 40.81 0.68 -8.67
CA ASP A 38 41.92 0.90 -7.74
C ASP A 38 43.25 0.39 -8.34
N ASN A 39 43.26 -0.77 -9.00
CA ASN A 39 44.41 -1.28 -9.69
C ASN A 39 44.75 -0.49 -10.97
N ALA A 40 43.70 -0.13 -11.76
CA ALA A 40 43.89 0.59 -13.01
C ALA A 40 44.45 2.02 -12.80
N GLU A 41 44.13 2.65 -11.68
CA GLU A 41 44.64 3.99 -11.31
C GLU A 41 46.15 4.08 -11.27
N HIS A 42 46.84 2.97 -10.93
CA HIS A 42 48.32 2.91 -10.95
C HIS A 42 48.93 2.99 -12.36
N TYR A 43 48.15 2.71 -13.40
CA TYR A 43 48.61 2.67 -14.79
C TYR A 43 47.94 3.74 -15.66
N LEU A 44 46.80 4.28 -15.22
CA LEU A 44 45.93 5.22 -15.95
C LEU A 44 45.75 6.48 -15.13
N GLU A 45 46.64 7.41 -15.21
CA GLU A 45 46.69 8.66 -14.41
C GLU A 45 45.38 9.50 -14.55
N PHE A 46 44.72 9.43 -15.71
CA PHE A 46 43.48 10.18 -15.92
C PHE A 46 42.33 9.76 -14.96
N LEU A 47 42.39 8.57 -14.38
CA LEU A 47 41.40 8.11 -13.39
C LEU A 47 41.42 8.94 -12.10
N SER A 48 42.60 9.47 -11.74
CA SER A 48 42.78 10.33 -10.57
C SER A 48 42.52 11.79 -10.89
N ALA A 49 42.33 12.17 -12.18
CA ALA A 49 42.06 13.54 -12.57
C ALA A 49 40.73 14.02 -11.97
N LYS A 50 40.79 15.14 -11.24
CA LYS A 50 39.62 15.76 -10.58
C LYS A 50 39.06 16.88 -11.43
N ASP A 51 37.74 17.02 -11.42
CA ASP A 51 37.06 18.16 -12.03
C ASP A 51 37.03 19.40 -11.12
N SER A 52 36.28 20.43 -11.55
CA SER A 52 36.07 21.68 -10.80
C SER A 52 35.38 21.46 -9.44
N GLU A 53 34.66 20.34 -9.26
CA GLU A 53 33.97 19.97 -8.01
C GLU A 53 34.85 19.08 -7.12
N GLY A 54 36.07 18.77 -7.58
CA GLY A 54 37.02 17.93 -6.83
C GLY A 54 36.77 16.43 -6.94
N ILE A 55 35.86 15.98 -7.84
CA ILE A 55 35.47 14.60 -8.03
C ILE A 55 36.33 13.96 -9.10
N SER A 56 36.96 12.80 -8.80
CA SER A 56 37.80 12.10 -9.76
C SER A 56 37.00 11.35 -10.81
N VAL A 57 37.62 11.08 -11.96
CA VAL A 57 37.00 10.25 -13.02
C VAL A 57 36.63 8.86 -12.50
N LYS A 58 37.48 8.26 -11.68
CA LYS A 58 37.23 7.01 -10.99
C LYS A 58 35.95 7.06 -10.15
N GLU A 59 35.78 8.11 -9.33
CA GLU A 59 34.57 8.30 -8.50
C GLU A 59 33.33 8.48 -9.35
N LYS A 60 33.44 9.19 -10.48
CA LYS A 60 32.34 9.34 -11.43
C LYS A 60 31.91 8.01 -12.04
N ILE A 61 32.86 7.16 -12.46
CA ILE A 61 32.56 5.82 -13.00
C ILE A 61 31.85 4.96 -11.95
N ILE A 62 32.36 4.96 -10.71
CA ILE A 62 31.76 4.24 -9.59
C ILE A 62 30.33 4.74 -9.32
N SER A 63 30.16 6.07 -9.33
CA SER A 63 28.85 6.70 -9.11
C SER A 63 27.84 6.33 -10.18
N VAL A 64 28.22 6.38 -11.47
CA VAL A 64 27.34 5.98 -12.59
C VAL A 64 26.91 4.52 -12.47
N PHE A 65 27.82 3.63 -12.10
CA PHE A 65 27.50 2.21 -11.95
C PHE A 65 26.61 1.94 -10.73
N GLY A 66 26.89 2.57 -9.59
CA GLY A 66 26.22 2.30 -8.32
C GLY A 66 24.94 3.07 -8.11
N PHE A 67 24.75 4.19 -8.82
CA PHE A 67 23.62 5.07 -8.61
C PHE A 67 22.30 4.47 -9.11
N ARG A 68 21.26 4.65 -8.30
CA ARG A 68 19.88 4.34 -8.68
C ARG A 68 19.01 5.50 -8.26
N ILE A 69 18.20 6.00 -9.19
CA ILE A 69 17.18 7.00 -8.87
C ILE A 69 16.15 6.32 -7.96
N PRO A 70 15.87 6.90 -6.78
CA PRO A 70 14.82 6.36 -5.92
C PRO A 70 13.47 6.34 -6.67
N TYR A 71 12.70 5.26 -6.53
CA TYR A 71 11.46 5.06 -7.27
C TYR A 71 10.44 6.18 -7.02
N TYR A 72 10.45 6.74 -5.83
CA TYR A 72 9.56 7.84 -5.44
C TYR A 72 9.97 9.20 -6.02
N VAL A 73 11.15 9.34 -6.61
CA VAL A 73 11.57 10.55 -7.36
C VAL A 73 11.04 10.51 -8.79
N GLY A 74 11.00 9.33 -9.38
CA GLY A 74 10.49 9.10 -10.73
C GLY A 74 11.38 9.62 -11.85
N PRO A 75 10.78 9.80 -13.04
CA PRO A 75 11.51 10.28 -14.20
C PRO A 75 12.03 11.71 -14.01
N LEU A 76 13.31 11.94 -14.30
CA LEU A 76 13.95 13.26 -14.16
C LEU A 76 13.55 14.26 -15.25
N ASN A 77 12.79 13.84 -16.26
CA ASN A 77 12.33 14.70 -17.34
C ASN A 77 11.05 15.46 -16.93
N THR A 78 11.17 16.73 -16.60
CA THR A 78 10.05 17.60 -16.21
C THR A 78 9.05 17.90 -17.32
N LYS A 79 9.41 17.67 -18.59
CA LYS A 79 8.52 17.89 -19.74
C LYS A 79 7.50 16.77 -19.93
N SER A 80 7.65 15.66 -19.22
CA SER A 80 6.69 14.56 -19.26
C SER A 80 5.47 14.89 -18.42
N SER A 81 4.26 14.71 -18.94
CA SER A 81 3.00 14.84 -18.19
C SER A 81 2.91 13.90 -16.98
N ASN A 82 3.69 12.82 -16.98
CA ASN A 82 3.76 11.84 -15.90
C ASN A 82 4.88 12.14 -14.90
N SER A 83 5.66 13.21 -15.09
CA SER A 83 6.72 13.58 -14.16
C SER A 83 6.14 14.23 -12.92
N TRP A 84 6.73 13.89 -11.77
CA TRP A 84 6.43 14.49 -10.47
C TRP A 84 7.69 14.97 -9.74
N VAL A 85 8.85 14.86 -10.40
CA VAL A 85 10.13 15.26 -9.82
C VAL A 85 10.17 16.76 -9.54
N VAL A 86 10.59 17.13 -8.34
CA VAL A 86 10.92 18.51 -7.96
C VAL A 86 12.43 18.65 -8.03
N ARG A 87 12.91 19.45 -8.99
CA ARG A 87 14.34 19.59 -9.29
C ARG A 87 14.69 20.99 -9.83
N THR A 88 15.98 21.31 -9.81
CA THR A 88 16.53 22.48 -10.52
C THR A 88 16.57 22.23 -12.04
N ASP A 89 16.76 23.29 -12.83
CA ASP A 89 16.93 23.18 -14.29
C ASP A 89 18.30 22.67 -14.72
N GLU A 90 19.23 22.53 -13.78
CA GLU A 90 20.58 22.05 -14.04
C GLU A 90 20.62 20.60 -14.51
N LYS A 91 21.69 20.24 -15.22
CA LYS A 91 21.93 18.86 -15.66
C LYS A 91 22.25 17.97 -14.46
N ILE A 92 21.46 16.91 -14.31
CA ILE A 92 21.60 16.00 -13.18
C ILE A 92 22.55 14.85 -13.54
N TYR A 93 23.51 14.62 -12.66
CA TYR A 93 24.44 13.51 -12.67
C TYR A 93 24.34 12.74 -11.33
N PRO A 94 24.84 11.50 -11.25
CA PRO A 94 24.81 10.76 -10.00
C PRO A 94 25.49 11.46 -8.83
N TRP A 95 26.52 12.25 -9.08
CA TRP A 95 27.31 12.96 -8.04
C TRP A 95 26.71 14.30 -7.61
N ASN A 96 25.84 14.93 -8.42
CA ASN A 96 25.17 16.17 -8.04
C ASN A 96 23.66 16.01 -7.81
N PHE A 97 23.19 14.76 -7.78
CA PHE A 97 21.76 14.44 -7.68
C PHE A 97 21.13 15.03 -6.41
N GLU A 98 21.79 14.84 -5.25
CA GLU A 98 21.25 15.29 -3.96
C GLU A 98 21.16 16.82 -3.84
N ASN A 99 21.96 17.56 -4.60
CA ASN A 99 21.94 19.04 -4.63
C ASN A 99 20.85 19.57 -5.56
N ASN A 100 20.53 18.82 -6.62
CA ASN A 100 19.66 19.28 -7.71
C ASN A 100 18.24 18.68 -7.67
N VAL A 101 18.00 17.67 -6.86
CA VAL A 101 16.70 17.01 -6.72
C VAL A 101 16.22 17.09 -5.28
N ASP A 102 15.06 17.72 -5.06
CA ASP A 102 14.36 17.67 -3.79
C ASP A 102 13.63 16.33 -3.69
N THR A 103 14.31 15.36 -3.08
CA THR A 103 13.79 13.99 -2.94
C THR A 103 12.58 13.91 -2.03
N GLU A 104 12.49 14.79 -1.02
CA GLU A 104 11.38 14.84 -0.06
C GLU A 104 10.10 15.33 -0.76
N LYS A 105 10.17 16.48 -1.42
CA LYS A 105 9.03 17.02 -2.19
C LYS A 105 8.64 16.12 -3.36
N SER A 106 9.62 15.52 -4.05
CA SER A 106 9.34 14.57 -5.12
C SER A 106 8.56 13.35 -4.61
N ALA A 107 8.91 12.83 -3.43
CA ALA A 107 8.19 11.74 -2.81
C ALA A 107 6.76 12.15 -2.40
N GLU A 108 6.57 13.36 -1.88
CA GLU A 108 5.23 13.88 -1.56
C GLU A 108 4.35 13.97 -2.82
N GLU A 109 4.89 14.52 -3.92
CA GLU A 109 4.17 14.60 -5.20
C GLU A 109 3.87 13.21 -5.78
N PHE A 110 4.79 12.25 -5.64
CA PHE A 110 4.56 10.87 -6.01
C PHE A 110 3.39 10.26 -5.25
N ILE A 111 3.38 10.42 -3.93
CA ILE A 111 2.32 9.90 -3.07
C ILE A 111 0.97 10.55 -3.40
N LYS A 112 0.93 11.87 -3.59
CA LYS A 112 -0.30 12.56 -4.02
C LYS A 112 -0.91 12.01 -5.31
N LYS A 113 -0.06 11.49 -6.22
CA LYS A 113 -0.53 10.86 -7.46
C LYS A 113 -0.99 9.42 -7.30
N LEU A 114 -0.46 8.69 -6.31
CA LEU A 114 -0.72 7.25 -6.13
C LEU A 114 -1.84 6.97 -5.13
N ILE A 115 -1.96 7.79 -4.09
CA ILE A 115 -2.98 7.56 -3.07
C ILE A 115 -4.35 7.96 -3.59
N ASN A 116 -5.34 7.19 -3.17
CA ASN A 116 -6.73 7.54 -3.42
C ASN A 116 -7.10 8.79 -2.62
N LYS A 117 -8.14 9.45 -3.05
CA LYS A 117 -8.78 10.52 -2.28
C LYS A 117 -9.91 9.96 -1.44
N CYS A 118 -10.16 10.58 -0.31
CA CYS A 118 -11.32 10.26 0.52
C CYS A 118 -12.61 10.47 -0.29
N PRO A 119 -13.50 9.47 -0.39
CA PRO A 119 -14.72 9.58 -1.20
C PRO A 119 -15.68 10.65 -0.70
N TYR A 120 -15.58 11.05 0.55
CA TYR A 120 -16.48 12.01 1.17
C TYR A 120 -15.96 13.46 1.10
N THR A 121 -14.67 13.67 1.37
CA THR A 121 -14.05 15.01 1.44
C THR A 121 -13.16 15.35 0.25
N CYS A 122 -12.81 14.38 -0.58
CA CYS A 122 -11.80 14.49 -1.65
C CYS A 122 -10.38 14.87 -1.16
N ASP A 123 -10.13 14.86 0.13
CA ASP A 123 -8.79 15.06 0.70
C ASP A 123 -7.94 13.79 0.60
N ASP A 124 -6.63 13.94 0.85
CA ASP A 124 -5.71 12.81 0.92
C ASP A 124 -6.11 11.85 2.04
N VAL A 125 -6.03 10.55 1.76
CA VAL A 125 -6.31 9.53 2.77
C VAL A 125 -5.14 9.37 3.73
N LEU A 126 -5.43 8.91 4.95
CA LEU A 126 -4.43 8.57 5.95
C LEU A 126 -3.70 7.26 5.60
N PRO A 127 -2.44 7.08 6.05
CA PRO A 127 -1.79 5.78 6.06
C PRO A 127 -2.65 4.75 6.81
N ARG A 128 -2.62 3.50 6.36
CA ARG A 128 -3.38 2.42 7.00
C ARG A 128 -3.03 2.24 8.48
N GLU A 129 -1.76 2.43 8.82
CA GLU A 129 -1.24 2.31 10.19
C GLU A 129 -1.23 3.66 10.94
N SER A 130 -1.86 4.74 10.42
CA SER A 130 -2.10 5.98 11.18
C SER A 130 -2.80 5.64 12.49
N LEU A 131 -2.42 6.30 13.59
CA LEU A 131 -3.06 6.11 14.89
C LEU A 131 -4.56 6.38 14.79
N LEU A 132 -4.94 7.51 14.15
CA LEU A 132 -6.34 7.90 13.97
C LEU A 132 -7.09 6.90 13.08
N TYR A 133 -6.48 6.47 11.97
CA TYR A 133 -7.15 5.54 11.05
C TYR A 133 -7.29 4.13 11.65
N SER A 134 -6.27 3.63 12.33
CA SER A 134 -6.33 2.31 13.00
C SER A 134 -7.30 2.30 14.19
N GLU A 135 -7.37 3.39 14.95
CA GLU A 135 -8.36 3.60 15.99
C GLU A 135 -9.79 3.58 15.42
N PHE A 136 -10.02 4.34 14.34
CA PHE A 136 -11.27 4.30 13.60
C PHE A 136 -11.64 2.88 13.15
N CYS A 137 -10.71 2.13 12.56
CA CYS A 137 -10.98 0.78 12.07
C CYS A 137 -11.41 -0.16 13.20
N VAL A 138 -10.74 -0.11 14.35
CA VAL A 138 -11.10 -0.93 15.52
C VAL A 138 -12.48 -0.56 16.04
N LEU A 139 -12.75 0.72 16.28
CA LEU A 139 -14.05 1.18 16.79
C LEU A 139 -15.18 0.83 15.82
N ASN A 140 -15.00 1.08 14.54
CA ASN A 140 -15.99 0.79 13.52
C ASN A 140 -16.32 -0.72 13.42
N GLU A 141 -15.35 -1.59 13.74
CA GLU A 141 -15.54 -3.05 13.74
C GLU A 141 -16.20 -3.56 15.04
N ILE A 142 -15.95 -2.92 16.20
CA ILE A 142 -16.49 -3.37 17.49
C ILE A 142 -17.80 -2.66 17.88
N ASN A 143 -18.13 -1.53 17.28
CA ASN A 143 -19.35 -0.77 17.62
C ASN A 143 -20.66 -1.57 17.44
N PRO A 144 -20.78 -2.46 16.41
CA PRO A 144 -21.98 -3.28 16.25
C PRO A 144 -22.09 -4.43 17.28
N LEU A 145 -21.17 -4.54 18.25
CA LEU A 145 -21.16 -5.61 19.23
C LEU A 145 -22.45 -5.65 20.04
N ALA A 146 -23.08 -6.80 20.09
CA ALA A 146 -24.33 -7.03 20.82
C ALA A 146 -24.25 -8.34 21.60
N VAL A 147 -24.97 -8.38 22.73
CA VAL A 147 -25.15 -9.56 23.58
C VAL A 147 -26.64 -9.88 23.63
N ASN A 148 -27.03 -11.12 23.27
CA ASN A 148 -28.41 -11.56 23.18
C ASN A 148 -29.29 -10.58 22.33
N GLY A 149 -28.72 -10.07 21.21
CA GLY A 149 -29.38 -9.12 20.32
C GLY A 149 -29.52 -7.69 20.85
N LYS A 150 -28.96 -7.37 22.03
CA LYS A 150 -28.95 -6.00 22.56
C LYS A 150 -27.55 -5.40 22.42
N PRO A 151 -27.44 -4.12 21.94
CA PRO A 151 -26.15 -3.43 21.88
C PRO A 151 -25.45 -3.42 23.24
N LEU A 152 -24.12 -3.57 23.22
CA LEU A 152 -23.32 -3.50 24.44
C LEU A 152 -23.33 -2.07 25.01
N PRO A 153 -23.39 -1.87 26.34
CA PRO A 153 -23.21 -0.54 26.92
C PRO A 153 -21.89 0.11 26.50
N ILE A 154 -21.91 1.43 26.28
CA ILE A 154 -20.75 2.19 25.74
C ILE A 154 -19.53 2.03 26.64
N GLU A 155 -19.71 2.07 27.96
CA GLU A 155 -18.63 1.93 28.93
C GLU A 155 -17.94 0.56 28.79
N GLN A 156 -18.73 -0.50 28.62
CA GLN A 156 -18.19 -1.86 28.45
C GLN A 156 -17.46 -2.02 27.11
N LYS A 157 -17.98 -1.39 26.07
CA LYS A 157 -17.31 -1.33 24.76
C LYS A 157 -15.95 -0.61 24.85
N ASN A 158 -15.91 0.54 25.52
CA ASN A 158 -14.68 1.31 25.71
C ASN A 158 -13.67 0.53 26.58
N GLU A 159 -14.13 -0.22 27.58
CA GLU A 159 -13.24 -1.15 28.32
C GLU A 159 -12.67 -2.27 27.43
N ILE A 160 -13.44 -2.81 26.49
CA ILE A 160 -12.92 -3.77 25.49
C ILE A 160 -11.83 -3.13 24.66
N PHE A 161 -12.05 -1.90 24.18
CA PHE A 161 -11.05 -1.15 23.40
C PHE A 161 -9.77 -0.96 24.21
N ASP A 162 -9.87 -0.48 25.44
CA ASP A 162 -8.72 -0.22 26.30
C ASP A 162 -7.95 -1.49 26.68
N GLU A 163 -8.65 -2.54 27.11
CA GLU A 163 -8.00 -3.75 27.66
C GLU A 163 -7.51 -4.70 26.59
N LEU A 164 -8.27 -4.86 25.48
CA LEU A 164 -7.94 -5.86 24.48
C LEU A 164 -7.17 -5.28 23.29
N PHE A 165 -7.26 -3.96 23.03
CA PHE A 165 -6.57 -3.34 21.90
C PHE A 165 -5.45 -2.38 22.33
N LEU A 166 -5.65 -1.50 23.31
CA LEU A 166 -4.59 -0.59 23.75
C LEU A 166 -3.54 -1.26 24.64
N LYS A 167 -3.97 -2.14 25.57
CA LYS A 167 -3.05 -2.79 26.52
C LYS A 167 -2.52 -4.13 26.01
N SER A 168 -3.20 -4.78 25.08
CA SER A 168 -2.85 -6.11 24.59
C SER A 168 -2.40 -6.10 23.13
N HIS A 169 -1.31 -6.83 22.83
CA HIS A 169 -0.83 -7.09 21.48
C HIS A 169 -1.46 -8.33 20.83
N SER A 170 -2.29 -9.06 21.58
CA SER A 170 -2.84 -10.34 21.15
C SER A 170 -3.91 -10.16 20.09
N LYS A 171 -4.07 -11.17 19.24
CA LYS A 171 -5.16 -11.20 18.28
C LYS A 171 -6.50 -11.25 19.01
N VAL A 172 -7.36 -10.29 18.76
CA VAL A 172 -8.69 -10.22 19.35
C VAL A 172 -9.67 -11.07 18.55
N THR A 173 -10.40 -11.94 19.24
CA THR A 173 -11.40 -12.83 18.67
C THR A 173 -12.71 -12.70 19.44
N LYS A 174 -13.82 -13.08 18.82
CA LYS A 174 -15.13 -13.16 19.48
C LYS A 174 -15.06 -13.95 20.80
N LYS A 175 -14.29 -15.06 20.83
CA LYS A 175 -14.05 -15.85 22.03
C LYS A 175 -13.26 -15.08 23.11
N SER A 176 -12.25 -14.26 22.71
CA SER A 176 -11.46 -13.48 23.68
C SER A 176 -12.29 -12.34 24.28
N ILE A 177 -13.16 -11.71 23.50
CA ILE A 177 -14.13 -10.72 23.98
C ILE A 177 -15.11 -11.37 24.94
N GLY A 178 -15.67 -12.53 24.61
CA GLY A 178 -16.58 -13.27 25.49
C GLY A 178 -15.94 -13.64 26.84
N LYS A 179 -14.70 -14.13 26.82
CA LYS A 179 -13.96 -14.42 28.07
C LYS A 179 -13.71 -13.15 28.89
N PHE A 180 -13.43 -12.02 28.23
CA PHE A 180 -13.25 -10.75 28.92
C PHE A 180 -14.54 -10.29 29.59
N LEU A 181 -15.66 -10.27 28.85
CA LEU A 181 -16.98 -9.88 29.37
C LEU A 181 -17.45 -10.80 30.52
N LEU A 182 -17.24 -12.11 30.40
CA LEU A 182 -17.55 -13.07 31.42
C LEU A 182 -16.73 -12.83 32.70
N ARG A 183 -15.43 -12.61 32.57
CA ARG A 183 -14.52 -12.31 33.69
C ARG A 183 -14.91 -11.02 34.43
N LYS A 184 -15.42 -10.03 33.69
CA LYS A 184 -15.91 -8.76 34.27
C LYS A 184 -17.33 -8.91 34.87
N GLY A 185 -18.02 -10.02 34.66
CA GLY A 185 -19.38 -10.24 35.11
C GLY A 185 -20.44 -9.51 34.29
N TYR A 186 -20.12 -9.05 33.08
CA TYR A 186 -21.05 -8.36 32.20
C TYR A 186 -21.99 -9.28 31.45
N ILE A 187 -21.57 -10.52 31.25
CA ILE A 187 -22.37 -11.59 30.64
C ILE A 187 -22.31 -12.86 31.48
N LYS A 188 -23.25 -13.77 31.22
CA LYS A 188 -23.33 -15.11 31.86
C LYS A 188 -22.86 -16.18 30.86
N GLU A 189 -22.54 -17.38 31.40
CA GLU A 189 -22.31 -18.54 30.54
C GLU A 189 -23.53 -18.87 29.70
N GLY A 190 -23.35 -18.98 28.37
CA GLY A 190 -24.45 -19.24 27.44
C GLY A 190 -24.99 -17.98 26.73
N ASP A 191 -24.62 -16.77 27.14
CA ASP A 191 -25.00 -15.55 26.42
C ASP A 191 -24.37 -15.51 25.03
N GLU A 192 -25.16 -15.15 24.03
CA GLU A 192 -24.73 -15.10 22.64
C GLU A 192 -24.16 -13.72 22.29
N ILE A 193 -22.91 -13.72 21.78
CA ILE A 193 -22.26 -12.52 21.26
C ILE A 193 -22.48 -12.44 19.75
N SER A 194 -22.95 -11.31 19.24
CA SER A 194 -23.24 -11.04 17.82
C SER A 194 -22.71 -9.67 17.39
N GLY A 195 -22.88 -9.32 16.13
CA GLY A 195 -22.46 -8.04 15.56
C GLY A 195 -21.01 -7.94 15.11
N ILE A 196 -20.19 -8.96 15.36
CA ILE A 196 -18.79 -9.03 14.93
C ILE A 196 -18.46 -10.38 14.30
N ASP A 197 -17.43 -10.40 13.46
CA ASP A 197 -16.86 -11.63 12.91
C ASP A 197 -16.15 -12.46 14.01
N ASP A 198 -15.84 -13.72 13.73
CA ASP A 198 -15.10 -14.61 14.67
C ASP A 198 -13.74 -14.06 15.08
N THR A 199 -13.15 -13.22 14.23
CA THR A 199 -11.87 -12.55 14.46
C THR A 199 -11.98 -11.10 14.08
N VAL A 200 -11.63 -10.19 15.00
CA VAL A 200 -11.46 -8.77 14.68
C VAL A 200 -10.20 -8.60 13.82
N LYS A 201 -10.38 -8.02 12.64
CA LYS A 201 -9.30 -7.85 11.66
C LYS A 201 -8.43 -6.64 11.96
N SER A 202 -9.05 -5.61 12.52
CA SER A 202 -8.39 -4.33 12.86
C SER A 202 -7.49 -4.48 14.07
N LYS A 203 -6.37 -3.73 14.07
CA LYS A 203 -5.35 -3.76 15.11
C LYS A 203 -4.76 -2.37 15.29
N LEU A 204 -4.21 -2.11 16.48
CA LEU A 204 -3.47 -0.89 16.79
C LEU A 204 -1.95 -1.14 16.69
N LYS A 205 -1.49 -1.65 15.53
CA LYS A 205 -0.09 -2.04 15.33
C LYS A 205 0.87 -0.90 15.59
N SER A 206 0.66 0.25 14.96
CA SER A 206 1.53 1.43 15.11
C SER A 206 1.54 1.94 16.57
N TYR A 207 0.40 1.99 17.23
CA TYR A 207 0.32 2.36 18.64
C TYR A 207 1.25 1.48 19.50
N HIS A 208 1.20 0.17 19.31
CA HIS A 208 2.04 -0.77 20.05
C HIS A 208 3.52 -0.69 19.67
N ASP A 209 3.83 -0.48 18.39
CA ASP A 209 5.21 -0.33 17.94
C ASP A 209 5.84 0.93 18.56
N PHE A 210 5.11 2.05 18.55
CA PHE A 210 5.59 3.32 19.10
C PHE A 210 5.57 3.39 20.62
N SER A 211 4.64 2.72 21.32
CA SER A 211 4.62 2.66 22.78
C SER A 211 5.89 2.06 23.40
N ARG A 212 6.66 1.30 22.61
CA ARG A 212 7.96 0.77 23.02
C ARG A 212 9.11 1.76 22.79
N ILE A 213 8.87 2.83 22.05
CA ILE A 213 9.88 3.82 21.63
C ILE A 213 9.70 5.13 22.40
N MET A 214 8.45 5.54 22.60
CA MET A 214 8.10 6.82 23.23
C MET A 214 6.67 6.79 23.79
N ASP A 215 6.33 7.79 24.60
CA ASP A 215 4.93 8.01 25.01
C ASP A 215 4.11 8.49 23.80
N VAL A 216 3.20 7.63 23.33
CA VAL A 216 2.37 7.90 22.16
C VAL A 216 1.32 8.97 22.44
N ARG A 217 0.83 9.07 23.69
CA ARG A 217 -0.24 10.02 24.06
C ARG A 217 0.28 11.45 24.07
N GLU A 218 1.45 11.64 24.65
CA GLU A 218 2.11 12.96 24.70
C GLU A 218 2.63 13.40 23.32
N ASN A 219 3.01 12.44 22.46
CA ASN A 219 3.65 12.71 21.17
C ASN A 219 2.78 12.36 19.95
N ARG A 220 1.45 12.33 20.10
CA ARG A 220 0.53 11.82 19.07
C ARG A 220 0.75 12.45 17.68
N GLU A 221 0.85 13.76 17.60
CA GLU A 221 1.06 14.46 16.31
C GLU A 221 2.42 14.12 15.68
N MET A 222 3.47 14.03 16.49
CA MET A 222 4.79 13.64 15.99
C MET A 222 4.78 12.20 15.49
N VAL A 223 4.17 11.28 16.23
CA VAL A 223 4.03 9.88 15.85
C VAL A 223 3.26 9.75 14.54
N GLU A 224 2.16 10.48 14.34
CA GLU A 224 1.42 10.49 13.07
C GLU A 224 2.29 10.92 11.89
N LYS A 225 3.08 11.97 12.04
CA LYS A 225 4.04 12.44 11.01
C LYS A 225 5.10 11.38 10.72
N ILE A 226 5.61 10.71 11.75
CA ILE A 226 6.59 9.64 11.60
C ILE A 226 5.98 8.42 10.91
N ILE A 227 4.76 8.02 11.25
CA ILE A 227 4.05 6.91 10.57
C ILE A 227 3.91 7.20 9.07
N LYS A 228 3.52 8.43 8.72
CA LYS A 228 3.45 8.86 7.31
C LYS A 228 4.81 8.76 6.63
N ALA A 229 5.88 9.24 7.28
CA ALA A 229 7.25 9.16 6.75
C ALA A 229 7.73 7.71 6.60
N VAL A 230 7.45 6.82 7.56
CA VAL A 230 7.78 5.38 7.47
C VAL A 230 7.01 4.73 6.33
N THR A 231 5.74 5.09 6.11
CA THR A 231 4.93 4.56 5.00
C THR A 231 5.50 4.98 3.64
N ILE A 232 6.03 6.21 3.52
CA ILE A 232 6.59 6.75 2.28
C ILE A 232 8.02 6.24 2.03
N PHE A 233 8.88 6.28 3.04
CA PHE A 233 10.33 6.07 2.93
C PHE A 233 10.81 4.75 3.54
N GLY A 234 9.94 3.86 4.00
CA GLY A 234 10.31 2.66 4.74
C GLY A 234 11.33 1.76 4.04
N ASP A 235 11.32 1.75 2.71
CA ASP A 235 12.28 0.99 1.90
C ASP A 235 13.65 1.72 1.76
N ASP A 236 13.68 3.04 1.98
CA ASP A 236 14.90 3.85 1.96
C ASP A 236 15.26 4.36 3.37
N ARG A 237 15.94 3.50 4.12
CA ARG A 237 16.37 3.82 5.49
C ARG A 237 17.27 5.05 5.59
N LYS A 238 18.02 5.38 4.54
CA LYS A 238 18.89 6.57 4.55
C LYS A 238 18.06 7.83 4.46
N MET A 239 17.07 7.83 3.57
CA MET A 239 16.15 8.95 3.43
C MET A 239 15.29 9.11 4.69
N LEU A 240 14.76 8.01 5.24
CA LEU A 240 13.99 8.05 6.48
C LEU A 240 14.83 8.64 7.65
N LYS A 241 16.08 8.22 7.82
CA LYS A 241 16.98 8.79 8.83
C LYS A 241 17.22 10.30 8.64
N ARG A 242 17.40 10.73 7.38
CA ARG A 242 17.58 12.15 7.04
C ARG A 242 16.32 12.95 7.39
N TRP A 243 15.18 12.43 7.00
CA TRP A 243 13.87 13.02 7.28
C TRP A 243 13.64 13.15 8.80
N LEU A 244 13.86 12.09 9.57
CA LEU A 244 13.73 12.09 11.04
C LEU A 244 14.64 13.11 11.69
N LYS A 245 15.90 13.18 11.27
CA LYS A 245 16.87 14.17 11.80
C LYS A 245 16.43 15.61 11.52
N LYS A 246 15.82 15.86 10.36
CA LYS A 246 15.37 17.20 9.94
C LYS A 246 14.09 17.61 10.66
N ASN A 247 13.12 16.71 10.78
CA ASN A 247 11.76 17.02 11.24
C ASN A 247 11.48 16.62 12.69
N CYS A 248 12.31 15.76 13.28
CA CYS A 248 12.17 15.24 14.64
C CYS A 248 13.53 15.23 15.35
N GLY A 249 14.16 16.41 15.47
CA GLY A 249 15.53 16.57 15.96
C GLY A 249 15.76 16.14 17.40
N ASP A 250 14.70 16.07 18.22
CA ASP A 250 14.75 15.71 19.65
C ASP A 250 14.81 14.19 19.89
N LEU A 251 14.72 13.37 18.83
CA LEU A 251 14.77 11.92 18.96
C LEU A 251 16.18 11.41 19.25
N GLU A 252 16.29 10.55 20.24
CA GLU A 252 17.54 9.85 20.55
C GLU A 252 17.93 8.87 19.40
N LYS A 253 19.23 8.61 19.27
CA LYS A 253 19.75 7.69 18.26
C LYS A 253 19.11 6.30 18.34
N SER A 254 18.84 5.80 19.54
CA SER A 254 18.18 4.52 19.82
C SER A 254 16.75 4.50 19.26
N GLN A 255 16.01 5.59 19.43
CA GLN A 255 14.65 5.77 18.91
C GLN A 255 14.65 5.83 17.38
N VAL A 256 15.55 6.63 16.79
CA VAL A 256 15.73 6.69 15.33
C VAL A 256 16.04 5.32 14.73
N ASP A 257 16.94 4.55 15.34
CA ASP A 257 17.31 3.22 14.86
C ASP A 257 16.13 2.22 15.01
N SER A 258 15.30 2.38 16.04
CA SER A 258 14.09 1.57 16.24
C SER A 258 13.01 1.91 15.21
N ILE A 259 12.75 3.19 14.97
CA ILE A 259 11.80 3.66 13.93
C ILE A 259 12.23 3.17 12.54
N CYS A 260 13.52 3.21 12.21
CA CYS A 260 14.02 2.73 10.91
C CYS A 260 13.92 1.20 10.71
N ARG A 261 13.52 0.44 11.73
CA ARG A 261 13.22 -1.00 11.61
C ARG A 261 11.74 -1.26 11.34
N LEU A 262 10.88 -0.27 11.58
CA LEU A 262 9.47 -0.37 11.29
C LEU A 262 9.24 -0.44 9.78
N SER A 263 8.20 -1.16 9.39
CA SER A 263 7.77 -1.23 7.99
C SER A 263 6.25 -1.14 7.98
N TYR A 264 5.76 -0.09 7.35
CA TYR A 264 4.35 0.14 7.10
C TYR A 264 4.11 0.23 5.60
N SER A 265 3.01 -0.33 5.17
CA SER A 265 2.57 -0.29 3.78
C SER A 265 1.08 0.02 3.74
N ASP A 266 0.62 0.40 2.59
CA ASP A 266 -0.78 0.68 2.28
C ASP A 266 -1.33 1.97 2.87
N TRP A 267 -2.40 2.42 2.24
CA TRP A 267 -3.14 3.61 2.62
C TRP A 267 -4.56 3.24 3.01
N GLY A 268 -5.16 4.02 3.88
CA GLY A 268 -6.57 3.92 4.21
C GLY A 268 -7.47 4.46 3.10
N ASN A 269 -8.75 4.55 3.39
CA ASN A 269 -9.76 5.06 2.46
C ASN A 269 -10.39 6.39 2.94
N LEU A 270 -10.02 6.88 4.12
CA LEU A 270 -10.60 8.07 4.73
C LEU A 270 -9.51 9.08 5.06
N SER A 271 -9.90 10.36 4.99
CA SER A 271 -9.04 11.49 5.35
C SER A 271 -9.12 11.82 6.85
N GLU A 272 -8.10 12.51 7.33
CA GLU A 272 -8.11 13.10 8.67
C GLU A 272 -9.27 14.10 8.83
N THR A 273 -9.55 14.89 7.79
CA THR A 273 -10.64 15.85 7.77
C THR A 273 -11.98 15.18 8.07
N LEU A 274 -12.27 14.02 7.45
CA LEU A 274 -13.52 13.31 7.73
C LEU A 274 -13.57 12.80 9.16
N LEU A 275 -12.50 12.20 9.63
CA LEU A 275 -12.49 11.51 10.92
C LEU A 275 -12.44 12.47 12.11
N ASN A 276 -11.70 13.57 11.98
CA ASN A 276 -11.44 14.50 13.09
C ASN A 276 -11.54 16.00 12.75
N GLY A 277 -11.90 16.35 11.52
CA GLY A 277 -12.01 17.75 11.07
C GLY A 277 -13.43 18.23 10.81
N ILE A 278 -14.39 17.32 10.61
CA ILE A 278 -15.80 17.64 10.44
C ILE A 278 -16.53 17.36 11.76
N TYR A 279 -17.27 18.34 12.22
CA TYR A 279 -17.97 18.29 13.49
C TYR A 279 -19.48 18.38 13.28
N THR A 280 -20.23 17.68 14.13
CA THR A 280 -21.68 17.77 14.21
C THR A 280 -22.10 17.83 15.69
N PRO A 281 -23.22 18.46 16.01
CA PRO A 281 -23.72 18.47 17.39
C PRO A 281 -24.19 17.07 17.80
N ASP A 282 -23.82 16.65 19.01
CA ASP A 282 -24.38 15.47 19.66
C ASP A 282 -25.81 15.74 20.22
N GLU A 283 -26.35 14.78 20.95
CA GLU A 283 -27.70 14.93 21.60
C GLU A 283 -27.73 16.06 22.65
N ASN A 284 -26.59 16.50 23.17
CA ASN A 284 -26.46 17.59 24.13
C ASN A 284 -26.12 18.92 23.45
N GLY A 285 -25.97 18.96 22.13
CA GLY A 285 -25.60 20.12 21.36
C GLY A 285 -24.09 20.42 21.35
N GLU A 286 -23.24 19.51 21.85
CA GLU A 286 -21.79 19.65 21.81
C GLU A 286 -21.23 19.17 20.47
N ALA A 287 -20.27 19.92 19.91
CA ALA A 287 -19.64 19.56 18.65
C ALA A 287 -18.75 18.33 18.82
N ARG A 288 -19.03 17.26 18.08
CA ARG A 288 -18.30 16.00 18.07
C ARG A 288 -17.79 15.67 16.67
N SER A 289 -16.58 15.15 16.59
CA SER A 289 -16.03 14.56 15.38
C SER A 289 -16.48 13.11 15.19
N VAL A 290 -16.27 12.54 14.00
CA VAL A 290 -16.60 11.13 13.71
C VAL A 290 -15.91 10.20 14.72
N ILE A 291 -14.61 10.41 15.02
CA ILE A 291 -13.88 9.54 15.94
C ILE A 291 -14.44 9.63 17.38
N GLN A 292 -14.81 10.82 17.82
CA GLN A 292 -15.44 11.02 19.13
C GLN A 292 -16.80 10.32 19.20
N MET A 293 -17.65 10.48 18.16
CA MET A 293 -18.94 9.80 18.12
C MET A 293 -18.81 8.27 18.09
N LEU A 294 -17.78 7.72 17.46
CA LEU A 294 -17.51 6.27 17.51
C LEU A 294 -17.18 5.77 18.92
N HIS A 295 -16.53 6.58 19.75
CA HIS A 295 -16.32 6.27 21.16
C HIS A 295 -17.58 6.43 22.01
N GLU A 296 -18.40 7.43 21.72
CA GLU A 296 -19.56 7.83 22.53
C GLU A 296 -20.87 7.12 22.12
N THR A 297 -20.88 6.39 20.98
CA THR A 297 -22.05 5.66 20.47
C THR A 297 -21.68 4.22 20.08
N ASN A 298 -22.70 3.42 19.79
CA ASN A 298 -22.55 2.09 19.19
C ASN A 298 -22.74 2.12 17.65
N ASP A 299 -22.83 3.30 17.07
CA ASP A 299 -23.03 3.47 15.64
C ASP A 299 -21.69 3.27 14.89
N ASN A 300 -21.76 2.63 13.73
CA ASN A 300 -20.65 2.55 12.81
C ASN A 300 -20.61 3.75 11.85
N LEU A 301 -19.55 3.87 11.04
CA LEU A 301 -19.39 4.99 10.11
C LEU A 301 -20.61 5.20 9.20
N MET A 302 -21.21 4.12 8.67
CA MET A 302 -22.34 4.24 7.76
C MET A 302 -23.60 4.82 8.47
N GLN A 303 -23.76 4.49 9.73
CA GLN A 303 -24.84 5.04 10.56
C GLN A 303 -24.56 6.50 10.90
N LEU A 304 -23.29 6.86 11.23
CA LEU A 304 -22.90 8.24 11.48
C LEU A 304 -23.01 9.14 10.24
N LEU A 305 -22.77 8.59 9.04
CA LEU A 305 -22.95 9.30 7.77
C LEU A 305 -24.42 9.38 7.32
N SER A 306 -25.31 8.68 7.99
CA SER A 306 -26.74 8.77 7.71
C SER A 306 -27.32 10.14 8.13
N ASN A 307 -28.54 10.41 7.68
CA ASN A 307 -29.20 11.70 7.93
C ASN A 307 -29.44 12.03 9.43
N LYS A 308 -29.26 11.05 10.33
CA LYS A 308 -29.41 11.26 11.79
C LYS A 308 -28.40 12.24 12.36
N TYR A 309 -27.14 12.18 11.86
CA TYR A 309 -26.00 12.90 12.44
C TYR A 309 -25.44 14.01 11.54
N TYR A 310 -25.93 14.16 10.33
CA TYR A 310 -25.51 15.19 9.36
C TYR A 310 -24.03 15.17 8.95
N PHE A 311 -23.22 14.17 9.34
CA PHE A 311 -21.82 14.09 8.91
C PHE A 311 -21.67 13.95 7.39
N GLY A 312 -22.59 13.21 6.75
CA GLY A 312 -22.62 13.07 5.29
C GLY A 312 -22.85 14.40 4.58
N GLU A 313 -23.84 15.17 5.04
CA GLU A 313 -24.16 16.49 4.48
C GLU A 313 -23.04 17.50 4.72
N ASN A 314 -22.45 17.51 5.93
CA ASN A 314 -21.34 18.41 6.26
C ASN A 314 -20.06 18.06 5.45
N ALA A 315 -19.80 16.77 5.21
CA ALA A 315 -18.71 16.33 4.35
C ALA A 315 -18.91 16.74 2.89
N GLU A 316 -20.14 16.62 2.39
CA GLU A 316 -20.51 17.07 1.04
C GLU A 316 -20.38 18.59 0.91
N LYS A 317 -20.86 19.33 1.89
CA LYS A 317 -20.71 20.80 1.93
C LYS A 317 -19.26 21.22 1.93
N TYR A 318 -18.42 20.62 2.80
CA TYR A 318 -16.98 20.85 2.82
C TYR A 318 -16.33 20.57 1.47
N ARG A 319 -16.65 19.43 0.86
CA ARG A 319 -16.14 19.06 -0.47
C ARG A 319 -16.51 20.10 -1.52
N ASN A 320 -17.79 20.50 -1.55
CA ASN A 320 -18.30 21.46 -2.52
C ASN A 320 -17.68 22.85 -2.33
N GLU A 321 -17.50 23.32 -1.10
CA GLU A 321 -16.84 24.59 -0.79
C GLU A 321 -15.36 24.58 -1.23
N LYS A 322 -14.63 23.49 -0.97
CA LYS A 322 -13.20 23.39 -1.25
C LYS A 322 -12.87 23.15 -2.72
N TYR A 323 -13.70 22.39 -3.42
CA TYR A 323 -13.45 21.93 -4.78
C TYR A 323 -14.40 22.48 -5.83
N ALA A 324 -15.36 23.33 -5.45
CA ALA A 324 -16.29 23.98 -6.39
C ALA A 324 -15.63 24.91 -7.42
N THR A 325 -14.36 25.27 -7.18
CA THR A 325 -13.54 26.12 -8.07
C THR A 325 -12.61 25.32 -8.98
N SER A 326 -12.52 24.02 -8.87
CA SER A 326 -11.66 23.22 -9.74
C SER A 326 -12.42 22.83 -11.00
N GLY A 327 -11.97 23.31 -12.13
CA GLY A 327 -12.27 23.07 -13.53
C GLY A 327 -13.23 21.94 -13.94
N SER A 328 -13.39 21.74 -15.23
CA SER A 328 -14.27 20.69 -15.77
C SER A 328 -13.89 19.30 -15.26
N LEU A 329 -14.83 18.35 -15.30
CA LEU A 329 -14.56 16.92 -15.00
C LEU A 329 -13.37 16.38 -15.78
N ILE A 330 -13.08 16.94 -16.94
CA ILE A 330 -11.94 16.61 -17.80
C ILE A 330 -10.64 17.05 -17.12
N ASP A 331 -10.59 18.25 -16.52
CA ASP A 331 -9.41 18.75 -15.80
C ASP A 331 -9.13 17.92 -14.54
N MET A 332 -10.19 17.50 -13.84
CA MET A 332 -10.05 16.56 -12.70
C MET A 332 -9.45 15.22 -13.15
N MET A 333 -9.89 14.69 -14.28
CA MET A 333 -9.39 13.41 -14.81
C MET A 333 -7.93 13.51 -15.28
N ASP A 334 -7.54 14.64 -15.88
CA ASP A 334 -6.16 14.85 -16.30
C ASP A 334 -5.20 14.91 -15.12
N GLY A 335 -5.65 15.38 -13.98
CA GLY A 335 -4.91 15.35 -12.71
C GLY A 335 -4.81 13.95 -12.06
N MET A 336 -5.65 12.99 -12.44
CA MET A 336 -5.62 11.63 -11.87
C MET A 336 -4.48 10.80 -12.46
N TYR A 337 -3.77 10.06 -11.61
CA TYR A 337 -2.75 9.10 -12.03
C TYR A 337 -3.40 7.78 -12.48
N LEU A 338 -3.96 7.79 -13.68
CA LEU A 338 -4.61 6.65 -14.31
C LEU A 338 -3.92 6.29 -15.62
N SER A 339 -3.99 5.02 -16.01
CA SER A 339 -3.50 4.60 -17.33
C SER A 339 -4.27 5.31 -18.44
N PRO A 340 -3.65 5.61 -19.59
CA PRO A 340 -4.32 6.25 -20.71
C PRO A 340 -5.58 5.51 -21.19
N THR A 341 -5.58 4.18 -21.07
CA THR A 341 -6.73 3.34 -21.43
C THR A 341 -7.91 3.60 -20.50
N VAL A 342 -7.67 3.65 -19.19
CA VAL A 342 -8.70 3.92 -18.18
C VAL A 342 -9.24 5.35 -18.32
N LYS A 343 -8.36 6.35 -18.52
CA LYS A 343 -8.78 7.74 -18.77
C LYS A 343 -9.71 7.83 -19.99
N ARG A 344 -9.36 7.12 -21.06
CA ARG A 344 -10.20 7.10 -22.30
C ARG A 344 -11.58 6.50 -22.05
N SER A 345 -11.65 5.38 -21.32
CA SER A 345 -12.93 4.74 -20.98
C SER A 345 -13.81 5.66 -20.13
N LEU A 346 -13.22 6.30 -19.11
CA LEU A 346 -13.95 7.26 -18.27
C LEU A 346 -14.44 8.47 -19.06
N LEU A 347 -13.60 9.05 -19.94
CA LEU A 347 -14.00 10.16 -20.82
C LEU A 347 -15.17 9.79 -21.73
N GLN A 348 -15.17 8.58 -22.27
CA GLN A 348 -16.28 8.11 -23.10
C GLN A 348 -17.56 7.93 -22.28
N SER A 349 -17.45 7.40 -21.06
CA SER A 349 -18.61 7.26 -20.18
C SER A 349 -19.22 8.62 -19.80
N ILE A 350 -18.39 9.62 -19.50
CA ILE A 350 -18.85 10.98 -19.20
C ILE A 350 -19.57 11.58 -20.42
N LYS A 351 -18.97 11.48 -21.62
CA LYS A 351 -19.60 11.99 -22.85
C LYS A 351 -20.95 11.36 -23.14
N ILE A 352 -21.10 10.05 -22.91
CA ILE A 352 -22.38 9.36 -23.08
C ILE A 352 -23.43 9.91 -22.09
N VAL A 353 -23.04 10.13 -20.85
CA VAL A 353 -23.93 10.72 -19.85
C VAL A 353 -24.35 12.15 -20.27
N ASP A 354 -23.40 12.97 -20.71
CA ASP A 354 -23.67 14.34 -21.17
C ASP A 354 -24.62 14.33 -22.37
N GLU A 355 -24.41 13.45 -23.37
CA GLU A 355 -25.31 13.28 -24.51
C GLU A 355 -26.73 12.87 -24.10
N ILE A 356 -26.86 11.99 -23.10
CA ILE A 356 -28.17 11.60 -22.57
C ILE A 356 -28.84 12.78 -21.87
N VAL A 357 -28.11 13.54 -21.05
CA VAL A 357 -28.62 14.73 -20.38
C VAL A 357 -29.07 15.79 -21.40
N ASP A 358 -28.29 15.97 -22.46
CA ASP A 358 -28.64 16.92 -23.55
C ASP A 358 -29.86 16.46 -24.35
N ALA A 359 -30.02 15.16 -24.58
CA ALA A 359 -31.17 14.61 -25.27
C ALA A 359 -32.46 14.74 -24.44
N GLU A 360 -32.39 14.34 -23.17
CA GLU A 360 -33.54 14.33 -22.25
C GLU A 360 -33.84 15.71 -21.62
N LYS A 361 -32.94 16.71 -21.80
CA LYS A 361 -32.99 18.04 -21.18
C LYS A 361 -33.14 18.01 -19.65
N SER A 362 -32.76 16.92 -19.02
CA SER A 362 -32.83 16.74 -17.57
C SER A 362 -31.70 15.85 -17.08
N ALA A 363 -31.20 16.14 -15.87
CA ALA A 363 -30.20 15.30 -15.23
C ALA A 363 -30.81 13.94 -14.79
N PRO A 364 -30.08 12.83 -14.91
CA PRO A 364 -30.57 11.53 -14.48
C PRO A 364 -30.78 11.51 -12.97
N ARG A 365 -31.93 10.96 -12.55
CA ARG A 365 -32.25 10.84 -11.12
C ARG A 365 -31.31 9.90 -10.36
N LYS A 366 -30.77 8.88 -11.04
CA LYS A 366 -29.83 7.90 -10.48
C LYS A 366 -28.92 7.40 -11.59
N ILE A 367 -27.66 7.21 -11.26
CA ILE A 367 -26.65 6.53 -12.10
C ILE A 367 -26.26 5.25 -11.38
N PHE A 368 -26.39 4.10 -12.03
CA PHE A 368 -25.94 2.82 -11.51
C PHE A 368 -24.58 2.49 -12.12
N ILE A 369 -23.58 2.29 -11.25
CA ILE A 369 -22.25 1.88 -11.67
C ILE A 369 -22.06 0.41 -11.27
N GLU A 370 -21.95 -0.46 -12.25
CA GLU A 370 -21.62 -1.87 -12.02
C GLU A 370 -20.10 -2.03 -12.09
N VAL A 371 -19.52 -2.51 -11.01
CA VAL A 371 -18.09 -2.79 -10.93
C VAL A 371 -17.90 -4.30 -10.81
N ALA A 372 -17.40 -4.93 -11.88
CA ALA A 372 -16.93 -6.31 -11.80
C ALA A 372 -15.66 -6.34 -10.95
N ARG A 373 -15.73 -6.92 -9.75
CA ARG A 373 -14.56 -7.22 -8.94
C ARG A 373 -14.09 -8.63 -9.28
N ASP A 374 -12.94 -8.75 -9.92
CA ASP A 374 -12.24 -10.03 -9.93
C ASP A 374 -11.94 -10.41 -8.47
N ARG A 375 -12.38 -11.60 -8.08
CA ARG A 375 -12.07 -12.15 -6.77
C ARG A 375 -10.58 -12.55 -6.77
N GLU A 376 -9.71 -11.60 -6.41
CA GLU A 376 -8.26 -11.84 -6.31
C GLU A 376 -7.90 -13.02 -5.37
N ASN A 377 -8.80 -13.42 -4.48
CA ASN A 377 -8.54 -14.51 -3.53
C ASN A 377 -8.59 -15.92 -4.15
N ASP A 378 -9.29 -16.13 -5.27
CA ASP A 378 -9.28 -17.42 -5.95
C ASP A 378 -7.99 -17.60 -6.77
N ASN A 379 -7.42 -16.50 -7.30
CA ASN A 379 -6.17 -16.53 -8.04
C ASN A 379 -4.92 -16.80 -7.18
N ALA A 380 -4.94 -16.49 -5.88
CA ALA A 380 -3.81 -16.78 -4.99
C ALA A 380 -3.64 -18.29 -4.72
N LYS A 381 -4.75 -19.05 -4.64
CA LYS A 381 -4.71 -20.51 -4.54
C LYS A 381 -4.37 -21.16 -5.89
N GLU A 382 -4.84 -20.60 -6.99
CA GLU A 382 -4.52 -21.10 -8.32
C GLU A 382 -3.06 -20.90 -8.73
N ARG A 383 -2.38 -19.86 -8.24
CA ARG A 383 -0.94 -19.63 -8.49
C ARG A 383 -0.03 -20.67 -7.82
N THR A 384 -0.52 -21.34 -6.78
CA THR A 384 0.22 -22.40 -6.08
C THR A 384 0.04 -23.79 -6.67
N VAL A 385 -0.93 -23.99 -7.57
CA VAL A 385 -1.16 -25.27 -8.24
C VAL A 385 -0.34 -25.34 -9.52
N SER A 386 0.50 -26.35 -9.65
CA SER A 386 1.33 -26.52 -10.83
C SER A 386 0.50 -26.75 -12.10
N ARG A 387 1.03 -26.35 -13.27
CA ARG A 387 0.37 -26.57 -14.56
C ARG A 387 0.05 -28.06 -14.79
N LYS A 388 0.97 -28.94 -14.38
CA LYS A 388 0.77 -30.39 -14.45
C LYS A 388 -0.41 -30.84 -13.61
N ALA A 389 -0.54 -30.33 -12.39
CA ALA A 389 -1.65 -30.68 -11.50
C ALA A 389 -3.00 -30.21 -12.07
N LYS A 390 -3.07 -29.00 -12.61
CA LYS A 390 -4.29 -28.48 -13.29
C LYS A 390 -4.72 -29.34 -14.47
N LEU A 391 -3.76 -29.70 -15.34
CA LEU A 391 -4.04 -30.58 -16.47
C LEU A 391 -4.46 -31.99 -16.03
N THR A 392 -3.80 -32.53 -14.99
CA THR A 392 -4.16 -33.83 -14.41
C THR A 392 -5.59 -33.86 -13.89
N GLU A 393 -6.04 -32.77 -13.24
CA GLU A 393 -7.40 -32.62 -12.76
C GLU A 393 -8.41 -32.50 -13.92
N LEU A 394 -8.07 -31.71 -14.95
CA LEU A 394 -8.86 -31.59 -16.18
C LEU A 394 -9.08 -32.95 -16.82
N TYR A 395 -8.02 -33.73 -17.05
CA TYR A 395 -8.12 -35.05 -17.68
C TYR A 395 -8.85 -36.10 -16.84
N LYS A 396 -8.82 -35.98 -15.51
CA LYS A 396 -9.65 -36.83 -14.64
C LYS A 396 -11.14 -36.55 -14.78
N SER A 397 -11.50 -35.32 -15.11
CA SER A 397 -12.90 -34.92 -15.37
C SER A 397 -13.37 -35.25 -16.79
N CYS A 398 -12.43 -35.41 -17.77
CA CYS A 398 -12.69 -35.80 -19.12
C CYS A 398 -12.81 -37.34 -19.21
N GLY A 399 -13.81 -37.88 -19.82
CA GLY A 399 -14.08 -39.33 -19.90
C GLY A 399 -12.93 -40.18 -20.48
N LYS A 400 -13.14 -41.49 -20.59
CA LYS A 400 -12.12 -42.47 -21.01
C LYS A 400 -11.54 -42.26 -22.44
N GLU A 401 -12.15 -41.39 -23.23
CA GLU A 401 -11.70 -41.05 -24.59
C GLU A 401 -10.30 -40.44 -24.66
N TYR A 402 -9.85 -39.79 -23.59
CA TYR A 402 -8.55 -39.06 -23.55
C TYR A 402 -7.46 -39.82 -22.76
N THR A 403 -7.62 -41.12 -22.55
CA THR A 403 -6.71 -41.92 -21.72
C THR A 403 -5.28 -41.95 -22.28
N GLU A 404 -5.08 -41.96 -23.58
CA GLU A 404 -3.76 -41.95 -24.22
C GLU A 404 -3.04 -40.59 -23.94
N LEU A 405 -3.72 -39.48 -24.19
CA LEU A 405 -3.21 -38.14 -23.91
C LEU A 405 -2.93 -37.90 -22.40
N TYR A 406 -3.77 -38.48 -21.54
CA TYR A 406 -3.55 -38.46 -20.11
C TYR A 406 -2.28 -39.20 -19.69
N ASN A 407 -2.03 -40.37 -20.25
CA ASN A 407 -0.83 -41.17 -19.99
C ASN A 407 0.42 -40.44 -20.53
N GLU A 408 0.32 -39.80 -21.69
CA GLU A 408 1.38 -38.98 -22.24
C GLU A 408 1.67 -37.77 -21.32
N LEU A 409 0.65 -37.05 -20.84
CA LEU A 409 0.78 -35.95 -19.88
C LEU A 409 1.49 -36.38 -18.59
N LEU A 410 1.15 -37.56 -18.07
CA LEU A 410 1.79 -38.08 -16.84
C LEU A 410 3.28 -38.37 -17.03
N SER A 411 3.70 -38.77 -18.24
CA SER A 411 5.11 -39.03 -18.57
C SER A 411 5.94 -37.75 -18.76
N ARG A 412 5.31 -36.56 -18.96
CA ARG A 412 5.98 -35.31 -19.20
C ARG A 412 6.51 -34.70 -17.91
N ASP A 413 7.68 -34.06 -17.96
CA ASP A 413 8.22 -33.29 -16.86
C ASP A 413 7.48 -31.95 -16.70
N GLU A 414 7.39 -31.48 -15.45
CA GLU A 414 6.75 -30.19 -15.14
C GLU A 414 7.46 -29.00 -15.83
N SER A 415 8.78 -29.11 -16.03
CA SER A 415 9.57 -28.11 -16.76
C SER A 415 9.18 -27.98 -18.23
N GLU A 416 8.74 -29.06 -18.88
CA GLU A 416 8.27 -29.05 -20.27
C GLU A 416 6.93 -28.34 -20.41
N LEU A 417 6.03 -28.51 -19.41
CA LEU A 417 4.71 -27.89 -19.38
C LEU A 417 4.75 -26.38 -19.05
N ARG A 418 5.94 -25.83 -18.75
CA ARG A 418 6.14 -24.37 -18.68
C ARG A 418 6.12 -23.71 -20.06
N LYS A 419 6.33 -24.47 -21.13
CA LYS A 419 6.18 -23.98 -22.52
C LYS A 419 4.70 -23.81 -22.83
N ASP A 420 4.29 -22.59 -23.18
CA ASP A 420 2.88 -22.26 -23.40
C ASP A 420 2.25 -23.10 -24.53
N ALA A 421 2.99 -23.40 -25.60
CA ALA A 421 2.50 -24.22 -26.70
C ALA A 421 2.12 -25.63 -26.25
N LEU A 422 2.96 -26.27 -25.41
CA LEU A 422 2.68 -27.61 -24.92
C LEU A 422 1.55 -27.61 -23.88
N TYR A 423 1.52 -26.58 -23.02
CA TYR A 423 0.42 -26.39 -22.06
C TYR A 423 -0.93 -26.22 -22.78
N LEU A 424 -0.97 -25.37 -23.80
CA LEU A 424 -2.18 -25.16 -24.62
C LEU A 424 -2.62 -26.42 -25.36
N TYR A 425 -1.68 -27.17 -25.92
CA TYR A 425 -1.97 -28.45 -26.56
C TYR A 425 -2.74 -29.40 -25.65
N TYR A 426 -2.27 -29.60 -24.42
CA TYR A 426 -2.98 -30.44 -23.47
C TYR A 426 -4.27 -29.79 -22.93
N THR A 427 -4.32 -28.48 -22.76
CA THR A 427 -5.56 -27.78 -22.35
C THR A 427 -6.68 -27.94 -23.39
N GLN A 428 -6.31 -28.00 -24.66
CA GLN A 428 -7.23 -28.18 -25.80
C GLN A 428 -7.48 -29.66 -26.15
N LEU A 429 -7.11 -30.59 -25.28
CA LEU A 429 -7.28 -32.03 -25.44
C LEU A 429 -6.67 -32.57 -26.78
N GLY A 430 -5.55 -31.99 -27.19
CA GLY A 430 -4.84 -32.38 -28.42
C GLY A 430 -5.47 -31.89 -29.72
N ILE A 431 -6.53 -31.08 -29.66
CA ILE A 431 -7.24 -30.58 -30.83
C ILE A 431 -6.88 -29.09 -31.03
N CYS A 432 -6.50 -28.72 -32.25
CA CYS A 432 -6.32 -27.32 -32.61
C CYS A 432 -7.69 -26.65 -32.80
N LEU A 433 -7.96 -25.56 -32.05
CA LEU A 433 -9.23 -24.83 -32.14
C LEU A 433 -9.38 -24.03 -33.46
N TYR A 434 -8.32 -23.97 -34.28
CA TYR A 434 -8.28 -23.18 -35.52
C TYR A 434 -8.16 -24.07 -36.78
N SER A 435 -8.18 -25.41 -36.64
CA SER A 435 -8.08 -26.36 -37.77
C SER A 435 -9.34 -27.18 -37.96
#